data_148c67e088265c6ca580a6f715ea5a81
#
_entry.id   148c67e088265c6ca580a6f715ea5a81
#
_cell.length_a   1.000
_cell.length_b   1.000
_cell.length_c   1.000
_cell.angle_alpha   90.00
_cell.angle_beta   90.00
_cell.angle_gamma   90.00
#
_symmetry.space_group_name_H-M   'P 1'
#
loop_
_entity.id
_entity.type
_entity.pdbx_description
1 polymer ?
#
loop_
_entity_poly.entity_id
_entity_poly.type
_entity_poly.pdbx_seq_one_letter_code
_entity_poly.pdbx_strand_id
1 'polypeptide(L)'
;MSTVQPLKNKKDINKIKNSLRGRDLLLFIIGINTSLRISDILPLKVKDVKGDYIRVKESKTSKPKRIRINKSIKKAVKNLVPKDASDNDYLFPSRKGNKPISRVQAWRILNGAAKRSGLRDIRFGTHSLRKTFAYHAYKNGTDISLLMRVLNHSSQRETLRYIGIESEQIDDVYIDVCL
;
A
#
# COMPACT_ATOMS: atom_id res chain seq x y z
N MET A 1 -5.18 3.10 -20.74
CA MET A 1 -4.47 2.24 -19.74
C MET A 1 -5.44 1.94 -18.59
N SER A 2 -5.60 0.66 -18.27
CA SER A 2 -6.49 0.25 -17.16
C SER A 2 -5.83 0.57 -15.84
N THR A 3 -6.29 1.64 -15.18
CA THR A 3 -5.76 2.06 -13.88
C THR A 3 -6.35 1.22 -12.77
N VAL A 4 -5.50 0.62 -11.93
CA VAL A 4 -5.95 -0.06 -10.70
C VAL A 4 -6.60 0.94 -9.72
N GLN A 5 -7.49 0.44 -8.87
CA GLN A 5 -8.30 1.23 -7.96
C GLN A 5 -7.80 1.13 -6.50
N PRO A 6 -8.03 2.14 -5.65
CA PRO A 6 -7.86 2.04 -4.21
C PRO A 6 -8.98 1.19 -3.59
N LEU A 7 -8.72 0.62 -2.42
CA LEU A 7 -9.77 0.09 -1.54
C LEU A 7 -10.35 1.25 -0.73
N LYS A 8 -11.52 1.74 -1.13
CA LYS A 8 -12.18 2.88 -0.50
C LYS A 8 -12.91 2.48 0.80
N ASN A 9 -13.43 1.26 0.84
CA ASN A 9 -14.19 0.77 1.98
C ASN A 9 -13.33 -0.01 2.98
N LYS A 10 -13.42 0.32 4.26
CA LYS A 10 -12.72 -0.40 5.34
C LYS A 10 -13.15 -1.87 5.44
N LYS A 11 -14.41 -2.20 5.10
CA LYS A 11 -14.90 -3.58 5.05
C LYS A 11 -14.10 -4.41 4.04
N ASP A 12 -13.81 -3.86 2.87
CA ASP A 12 -13.05 -4.57 1.83
C ASP A 12 -11.56 -4.74 2.20
N ILE A 13 -10.98 -3.75 2.86
CA ILE A 13 -9.65 -3.87 3.46
C ILE A 13 -9.61 -5.06 4.44
N ASN A 14 -10.63 -5.19 5.30
CA ASN A 14 -10.71 -6.29 6.28
C ASN A 14 -10.94 -7.65 5.61
N LYS A 15 -11.77 -7.73 4.56
CA LYS A 15 -11.94 -8.96 3.77
C LYS A 15 -10.60 -9.43 3.19
N ILE A 16 -9.81 -8.53 2.59
CA ILE A 16 -8.48 -8.89 2.06
C ILE A 16 -7.54 -9.30 3.18
N LYS A 17 -7.49 -8.59 4.32
CA LYS A 17 -6.68 -8.99 5.48
C LYS A 17 -7.02 -10.40 5.93
N ASN A 18 -8.30 -10.75 6.00
CA ASN A 18 -8.76 -12.06 6.44
C ASN A 18 -8.45 -13.18 5.45
N SER A 19 -8.27 -12.85 4.17
CA SER A 19 -7.91 -13.80 3.10
C SER A 19 -6.40 -14.05 2.97
N LEU A 20 -5.57 -13.28 3.68
CA LEU A 20 -4.10 -13.35 3.66
C LEU A 20 -3.55 -13.89 4.98
N ARG A 21 -2.35 -14.49 4.95
CA ARG A 21 -1.65 -15.02 6.14
C ARG A 21 -0.16 -14.71 6.05
N GLY A 22 0.53 -14.74 7.20
CA GLY A 22 1.99 -14.65 7.32
C GLY A 22 2.57 -13.50 6.51
N ARG A 23 3.62 -13.81 5.74
CA ARG A 23 4.34 -12.87 4.86
C ARG A 23 3.40 -12.06 3.95
N ASP A 24 2.39 -12.70 3.37
CA ASP A 24 1.52 -12.08 2.37
C ASP A 24 0.57 -11.06 3.04
N LEU A 25 0.12 -11.33 4.26
CA LEU A 25 -0.62 -10.38 5.09
C LEU A 25 0.26 -9.19 5.51
N LEU A 26 1.52 -9.45 5.89
CA LEU A 26 2.48 -8.42 6.24
C LEU A 26 2.73 -7.48 5.04
N LEU A 27 2.90 -8.04 3.84
CA LEU A 27 3.06 -7.26 2.60
C LEU A 27 1.88 -6.30 2.39
N PHE A 28 0.65 -6.81 2.55
CA PHE A 28 -0.55 -6.00 2.40
C PHE A 28 -0.61 -4.88 3.45
N ILE A 29 -0.36 -5.19 4.72
CA ILE A 29 -0.40 -4.20 5.82
C ILE A 29 0.65 -3.11 5.61
N ILE A 30 1.91 -3.47 5.30
CA ILE A 30 2.96 -2.49 5.02
C ILE A 30 2.56 -1.64 3.81
N GLY A 31 2.08 -2.25 2.74
CA GLY A 31 1.70 -1.56 1.51
C GLY A 31 0.64 -0.48 1.70
N ILE A 32 -0.44 -0.78 2.45
CA ILE A 32 -1.53 0.18 2.70
C ILE A 32 -1.23 1.19 3.81
N ASN A 33 -0.08 1.10 4.49
CA ASN A 33 0.29 1.99 5.60
C ASN A 33 1.54 2.84 5.34
N THR A 34 2.24 2.66 4.21
CA THR A 34 3.52 3.35 3.98
C THR A 34 3.56 4.22 2.74
N SER A 35 2.60 4.12 1.85
CA SER A 35 2.62 4.73 0.51
C SER A 35 3.83 4.35 -0.36
N LEU A 36 4.64 3.38 0.02
CA LEU A 36 5.78 2.91 -0.77
C LEU A 36 5.33 2.22 -2.08
N ARG A 37 6.17 2.30 -3.10
CA ARG A 37 6.00 1.46 -4.29
C ARG A 37 6.37 0.03 -3.96
N ILE A 38 5.76 -0.92 -4.67
CA ILE A 38 6.06 -2.35 -4.45
C ILE A 38 7.55 -2.66 -4.61
N SER A 39 8.25 -1.97 -5.54
CA SER A 39 9.69 -2.09 -5.72
C SER A 39 10.51 -1.69 -4.50
N ASP A 40 9.97 -0.80 -3.67
CA ASP A 40 10.62 -0.29 -2.48
C ASP A 40 10.23 -1.09 -1.22
N ILE A 41 9.08 -1.79 -1.28
CA ILE A 41 8.61 -2.67 -0.19
C ILE A 41 9.31 -4.03 -0.23
N LEU A 42 9.39 -4.65 -1.40
CA LEU A 42 9.87 -6.03 -1.51
C LEU A 42 11.30 -6.25 -0.99
N PRO A 43 12.26 -5.31 -1.17
CA PRO A 43 13.63 -5.47 -0.66
C PRO A 43 13.77 -5.26 0.85
N LEU A 44 12.71 -4.85 1.56
CA LEU A 44 12.79 -4.61 3.01
C LEU A 44 13.23 -5.85 3.78
N LYS A 45 14.12 -5.63 4.74
CA LYS A 45 14.66 -6.63 5.64
C LYS A 45 14.07 -6.48 7.04
N VAL A 46 14.25 -7.48 7.88
CA VAL A 46 13.75 -7.48 9.26
C VAL A 46 14.27 -6.27 10.05
N LYS A 47 15.54 -5.92 9.90
CA LYS A 47 16.15 -4.73 10.54
C LYS A 47 15.45 -3.41 10.17
N ASP A 48 14.90 -3.31 8.96
CA ASP A 48 14.31 -2.07 8.47
C ASP A 48 12.97 -1.71 9.16
N VAL A 49 12.38 -2.67 9.90
CA VAL A 49 11.08 -2.51 10.57
C VAL A 49 11.15 -2.66 12.10
N LYS A 50 12.34 -2.90 12.67
CA LYS A 50 12.53 -3.04 14.13
C LYS A 50 12.46 -1.72 14.89
N GLY A 51 12.84 -0.60 14.27
CA GLY A 51 12.84 0.73 14.89
C GLY A 51 11.50 1.48 14.73
N ASP A 52 11.56 2.79 14.92
CA ASP A 52 10.39 3.67 14.76
C ASP A 52 10.19 4.17 13.33
N TYR A 53 11.15 3.97 12.46
CA TYR A 53 11.14 4.46 11.09
C TYR A 53 11.66 3.42 10.10
N ILE A 54 10.94 3.28 8.98
CA ILE A 54 11.46 2.66 7.77
C ILE A 54 12.25 3.73 7.00
N ARG A 55 13.49 3.42 6.65
CA ARG A 55 14.35 4.28 5.82
C ARG A 55 14.67 3.56 4.52
N VAL A 56 14.28 4.16 3.40
CA VAL A 56 14.51 3.61 2.06
C VAL A 56 15.03 4.68 1.11
N LYS A 57 15.76 4.26 0.10
CA LYS A 57 16.03 5.06 -1.08
C LYS A 57 15.06 4.60 -2.16
N GLU A 58 14.14 5.47 -2.58
CA GLU A 58 13.12 5.10 -3.56
C GLU A 58 13.77 4.71 -4.91
N SER A 59 13.43 3.54 -5.44
CA SER A 59 14.02 2.99 -6.67
C SER A 59 13.77 3.87 -7.90
N LYS A 60 12.62 4.55 -7.98
CA LYS A 60 12.25 5.38 -9.13
C LYS A 60 12.86 6.77 -9.11
N THR A 61 13.02 7.37 -7.94
CA THR A 61 13.39 8.79 -7.78
C THR A 61 14.77 8.97 -7.18
N SER A 62 15.38 7.90 -6.68
CA SER A 62 16.64 7.88 -5.92
C SER A 62 16.61 8.77 -4.66
N LYS A 63 15.46 9.30 -4.27
CA LYS A 63 15.30 10.17 -3.10
C LYS A 63 15.25 9.34 -1.81
N PRO A 64 15.93 9.78 -0.75
CA PRO A 64 15.77 9.17 0.57
C PRO A 64 14.37 9.43 1.11
N LYS A 65 13.77 8.42 1.73
CA LYS A 65 12.46 8.51 2.34
C LYS A 65 12.48 7.89 3.73
N ARG A 66 11.95 8.63 4.71
CA ARG A 66 11.77 8.19 6.09
C ARG A 66 10.27 8.11 6.39
N ILE A 67 9.81 6.95 6.83
CA ILE A 67 8.41 6.67 7.10
C ILE A 67 8.29 6.24 8.56
N ARG A 68 7.47 6.94 9.34
CA ARG A 68 7.20 6.55 10.72
C ARG A 68 6.35 5.28 10.75
N ILE A 69 6.79 4.30 11.55
CA ILE A 69 6.07 3.03 11.71
C ILE A 69 4.87 3.25 12.64
N ASN A 70 3.67 3.04 12.12
CA ASN A 70 2.45 3.17 12.90
C ASN A 70 2.12 1.89 13.71
N LYS A 71 1.12 1.99 14.60
CA LYS A 71 0.69 0.88 15.46
C LYS A 71 0.29 -0.38 14.66
N SER A 72 -0.31 -0.22 13.47
CA SER A 72 -0.72 -1.36 12.63
C SER A 72 0.48 -2.13 12.10
N ILE A 73 1.52 -1.42 11.62
CA ILE A 73 2.75 -2.05 11.16
C ILE A 73 3.48 -2.72 12.34
N LYS A 74 3.63 -2.02 13.50
CA LYS A 74 4.27 -2.60 14.69
C LYS A 74 3.59 -3.91 15.11
N LYS A 75 2.25 -3.94 15.17
CA LYS A 75 1.48 -5.15 15.49
C LYS A 75 1.69 -6.25 14.46
N ALA A 76 1.69 -5.92 13.18
CA ALA A 76 1.88 -6.89 12.12
C ALA A 76 3.30 -7.50 12.15
N VAL A 77 4.32 -6.67 12.31
CA VAL A 77 5.71 -7.14 12.44
C VAL A 77 5.85 -8.09 13.64
N LYS A 78 5.36 -7.69 14.82
CA LYS A 78 5.41 -8.52 16.03
C LYS A 78 4.76 -9.89 15.85
N ASN A 79 3.65 -9.96 15.11
CA ASN A 79 2.84 -11.18 15.00
C ASN A 79 3.19 -12.05 13.78
N LEU A 80 3.79 -11.49 12.73
CA LEU A 80 3.94 -12.15 11.44
C LEU A 80 5.39 -12.38 11.01
N VAL A 81 6.35 -11.68 11.63
CA VAL A 81 7.79 -11.94 11.43
C VAL A 81 8.20 -13.04 12.40
N PRO A 82 8.88 -14.11 11.95
CA PRO A 82 9.39 -15.15 12.84
C PRO A 82 10.32 -14.55 13.91
N LYS A 83 10.25 -15.07 15.14
CA LYS A 83 11.04 -14.56 16.26
C LYS A 83 12.54 -14.83 16.09
N ASP A 84 12.87 -15.89 15.39
CA ASP A 84 14.23 -16.35 15.04
C ASP A 84 14.78 -15.74 13.75
N ALA A 85 14.00 -14.87 13.08
CA ALA A 85 14.42 -14.22 11.85
C ALA A 85 15.64 -13.31 12.09
N SER A 86 16.66 -13.48 11.24
CA SER A 86 17.85 -12.63 11.24
C SER A 86 17.52 -11.21 10.74
N ASP A 87 18.27 -10.23 11.24
CA ASP A 87 18.16 -8.83 10.81
C ASP A 87 18.32 -8.64 9.29
N ASN A 88 19.10 -9.49 8.65
CA ASN A 88 19.38 -9.44 7.23
C ASN A 88 18.40 -10.25 6.38
N ASP A 89 17.48 -11.00 7.00
CA ASP A 89 16.45 -11.73 6.25
C ASP A 89 15.47 -10.77 5.59
N TYR A 90 15.01 -11.13 4.39
CA TYR A 90 13.96 -10.39 3.71
C TYR A 90 12.61 -10.58 4.44
N LEU A 91 11.84 -9.51 4.59
CA LEU A 91 10.46 -9.60 5.10
C LEU A 91 9.55 -10.42 4.17
N PHE A 92 9.90 -10.46 2.90
CA PHE A 92 9.11 -11.11 1.85
C PHE A 92 9.94 -12.15 1.10
N PRO A 93 10.46 -13.18 1.79
CA PRO A 93 11.38 -14.14 1.17
C PRO A 93 10.68 -14.95 0.07
N SER A 94 11.41 -15.21 -1.01
CA SER A 94 11.00 -16.15 -2.05
C SER A 94 11.25 -17.59 -1.58
N ARG A 95 10.46 -18.51 -2.11
CA ARG A 95 10.76 -19.96 -1.95
C ARG A 95 11.99 -20.40 -2.76
N LYS A 96 12.42 -19.58 -3.72
CA LYS A 96 13.54 -19.86 -4.62
C LYS A 96 14.71 -18.92 -4.31
N GLY A 97 15.69 -19.42 -3.58
CA GLY A 97 16.92 -18.72 -3.27
C GLY A 97 16.78 -17.58 -2.27
N ASN A 98 17.91 -17.01 -1.86
CA ASN A 98 17.98 -15.92 -0.86
C ASN A 98 17.68 -14.56 -1.52
N LYS A 99 16.42 -14.34 -1.89
CA LYS A 99 15.91 -13.09 -2.49
C LYS A 99 14.44 -12.86 -2.16
N PRO A 100 13.93 -11.63 -2.25
CA PRO A 100 12.52 -11.36 -2.04
C PRO A 100 11.66 -11.91 -3.19
N ILE A 101 10.35 -12.04 -2.96
CA ILE A 101 9.40 -12.35 -4.03
C ILE A 101 9.43 -11.27 -5.13
N SER A 102 9.13 -11.67 -6.35
CA SER A 102 9.07 -10.75 -7.48
C SER A 102 7.80 -9.88 -7.44
N ARG A 103 7.82 -8.75 -8.18
CA ARG A 103 6.62 -7.91 -8.38
C ARG A 103 5.46 -8.68 -8.99
N VAL A 104 5.74 -9.61 -9.89
CA VAL A 104 4.72 -10.49 -10.49
C VAL A 104 4.10 -11.40 -9.44
N GLN A 105 4.91 -11.98 -8.55
CA GLN A 105 4.39 -12.82 -7.47
C GLN A 105 3.58 -11.99 -6.47
N ALA A 106 4.02 -10.79 -6.09
CA ALA A 106 3.26 -9.89 -5.24
C ALA A 106 1.90 -9.53 -5.87
N TRP A 107 1.89 -9.24 -7.20
CA TRP A 107 0.65 -9.00 -7.93
C TRP A 107 -0.29 -10.21 -7.90
N ARG A 108 0.23 -11.43 -8.14
CA ARG A 108 -0.58 -12.67 -8.07
C ARG A 108 -1.19 -12.88 -6.69
N ILE A 109 -0.42 -12.67 -5.62
CA ILE A 109 -0.88 -12.76 -4.23
C ILE A 109 -2.04 -11.80 -3.98
N LEU A 110 -1.88 -10.54 -4.33
CA LEU A 110 -2.87 -9.49 -4.09
C LEU A 110 -4.14 -9.71 -4.89
N ASN A 111 -4.02 -10.04 -6.18
CA ASN A 111 -5.18 -10.35 -7.02
C ASN A 111 -5.91 -11.61 -6.57
N GLY A 112 -5.17 -12.64 -6.18
CA GLY A 112 -5.76 -13.85 -5.61
C GLY A 112 -6.53 -13.56 -4.32
N ALA A 113 -5.99 -12.69 -3.46
CA ALA A 113 -6.67 -12.25 -2.24
C ALA A 113 -7.97 -11.47 -2.56
N ALA A 114 -7.94 -10.53 -3.51
CA ALA A 114 -9.12 -9.79 -3.93
C ALA A 114 -10.22 -10.73 -4.46
N LYS A 115 -9.87 -11.70 -5.32
CA LYS A 115 -10.81 -12.70 -5.84
C LYS A 115 -11.43 -13.54 -4.71
N ARG A 116 -10.63 -14.07 -3.79
CA ARG A 116 -11.14 -14.85 -2.63
C ARG A 116 -12.02 -14.02 -1.70
N SER A 117 -11.80 -12.71 -1.65
CA SER A 117 -12.58 -11.78 -0.85
C SER A 117 -13.88 -11.31 -1.54
N GLY A 118 -14.20 -11.83 -2.73
CA GLY A 118 -15.39 -11.46 -3.50
C GLY A 118 -15.29 -10.10 -4.19
N LEU A 119 -14.10 -9.47 -4.24
CA LEU A 119 -13.89 -8.15 -4.85
C LEU A 119 -13.55 -8.32 -6.34
N ARG A 120 -14.51 -8.82 -7.14
CA ARG A 120 -14.30 -9.12 -8.56
C ARG A 120 -14.31 -7.88 -9.44
N ASP A 121 -15.06 -6.86 -9.07
CA ASP A 121 -15.26 -5.64 -9.85
C ASP A 121 -14.17 -4.59 -9.60
N ILE A 122 -13.30 -4.82 -8.61
CA ILE A 122 -12.19 -3.94 -8.29
C ILE A 122 -10.95 -4.37 -9.05
N ARG A 123 -10.45 -3.51 -9.93
CA ARG A 123 -9.13 -3.70 -10.56
C ARG A 123 -8.02 -3.52 -9.52
N PHE A 124 -7.66 -4.62 -8.86
CA PHE A 124 -6.72 -4.61 -7.75
C PHE A 124 -5.33 -5.04 -8.19
N GLY A 125 -4.31 -4.33 -7.72
CA GLY A 125 -2.91 -4.63 -8.04
C GLY A 125 -1.95 -3.99 -7.04
N THR A 126 -0.65 -4.10 -7.31
CA THR A 126 0.38 -3.60 -6.39
C THR A 126 0.30 -2.08 -6.15
N HIS A 127 -0.10 -1.31 -7.15
CA HIS A 127 -0.33 0.13 -6.99
C HIS A 127 -1.60 0.47 -6.19
N SER A 128 -2.55 -0.46 -6.09
CA SER A 128 -3.74 -0.26 -5.25
C SER A 128 -3.41 -0.05 -3.79
N LEU A 129 -2.34 -0.68 -3.29
CA LEU A 129 -1.88 -0.49 -1.90
C LEU A 129 -1.54 0.98 -1.62
N ARG A 130 -0.74 1.56 -2.49
CA ARG A 130 -0.32 2.97 -2.40
C ARG A 130 -1.50 3.93 -2.61
N LYS A 131 -2.39 3.62 -3.56
CA LYS A 131 -3.62 4.38 -3.78
C LYS A 131 -4.55 4.33 -2.56
N THR A 132 -4.68 3.15 -1.93
CA THR A 132 -5.48 2.97 -0.71
C THR A 132 -4.95 3.84 0.44
N PHE A 133 -3.64 3.83 0.67
CA PHE A 133 -3.04 4.74 1.65
C PHE A 133 -3.41 6.19 1.37
N ALA A 134 -3.18 6.64 0.15
CA ALA A 134 -3.37 8.04 -0.24
C ALA A 134 -4.84 8.45 -0.18
N TYR A 135 -5.77 7.59 -0.62
CA TYR A 135 -7.21 7.83 -0.52
C TYR A 135 -7.65 8.04 0.93
N HIS A 136 -7.27 7.12 1.83
CA HIS A 136 -7.65 7.24 3.24
C HIS A 136 -6.97 8.40 3.94
N ALA A 137 -5.73 8.74 3.60
CA ALA A 137 -5.07 9.94 4.12
C ALA A 137 -5.84 11.21 3.72
N TYR A 138 -6.24 11.32 2.45
CA TYR A 138 -7.05 12.45 1.98
C TYR A 138 -8.42 12.52 2.67
N LYS A 139 -9.17 11.41 2.73
CA LYS A 139 -10.48 11.35 3.40
C LYS A 139 -10.39 11.61 4.92
N ASN A 140 -9.23 11.42 5.54
CA ASN A 140 -8.96 11.77 6.93
C ASN A 140 -8.50 13.24 7.11
N GLY A 141 -8.59 14.08 6.07
CA GLY A 141 -8.29 15.51 6.16
C GLY A 141 -6.82 15.86 5.95
N THR A 142 -5.98 14.96 5.42
CA THR A 142 -4.61 15.32 5.07
C THR A 142 -4.61 16.35 3.94
N ASP A 143 -3.91 17.47 4.17
CA ASP A 143 -3.73 18.52 3.16
C ASP A 143 -3.17 17.94 1.85
N ILE A 144 -3.71 18.42 0.72
CA ILE A 144 -3.35 17.91 -0.60
C ILE A 144 -1.89 18.17 -0.96
N SER A 145 -1.32 19.30 -0.52
CA SER A 145 0.09 19.65 -0.77
C SER A 145 1.02 18.70 -0.01
N LEU A 146 0.63 18.33 1.22
CA LEU A 146 1.36 17.33 2.01
C LEU A 146 1.27 15.95 1.36
N LEU A 147 0.10 15.58 0.86
CA LEU A 147 -0.12 14.31 0.17
C LEU A 147 0.68 14.23 -1.13
N MET A 148 0.76 15.32 -1.90
CA MET A 148 1.63 15.44 -3.07
C MET A 148 3.09 15.14 -2.72
N ARG A 149 3.60 15.73 -1.65
CA ARG A 149 4.98 15.48 -1.16
C ARG A 149 5.18 14.02 -0.79
N VAL A 150 4.21 13.41 -0.08
CA VAL A 150 4.25 11.99 0.29
C VAL A 150 4.28 11.09 -0.95
N LEU A 151 3.58 11.46 -2.01
CA LEU A 151 3.48 10.69 -3.24
C LEU A 151 4.54 11.06 -4.28
N ASN A 152 5.32 12.12 -4.06
CA ASN A 152 6.21 12.71 -5.09
C ASN A 152 5.45 13.02 -6.40
N HIS A 153 4.29 13.66 -6.28
CA HIS A 153 3.50 14.17 -7.40
C HIS A 153 3.78 15.65 -7.64
N SER A 154 3.68 16.06 -8.90
CA SER A 154 3.98 17.42 -9.34
C SER A 154 2.78 18.36 -9.27
N SER A 155 1.55 17.85 -9.20
CA SER A 155 0.34 18.67 -9.14
C SER A 155 -0.76 18.06 -8.26
N GLN A 156 -1.65 18.94 -7.77
CA GLN A 156 -2.86 18.53 -7.06
C GLN A 156 -3.76 17.67 -7.94
N ARG A 157 -3.96 18.08 -9.20
CA ARG A 157 -4.77 17.35 -10.18
C ARG A 157 -4.26 15.92 -10.38
N GLU A 158 -2.94 15.74 -10.51
CA GLU A 158 -2.33 14.40 -10.58
C GLU A 158 -2.70 13.57 -9.36
N THR A 159 -2.62 14.17 -8.16
CA THR A 159 -2.90 13.50 -6.90
C THR A 159 -4.38 13.10 -6.77
N LEU A 160 -5.30 14.01 -7.01
CA LEU A 160 -6.74 13.76 -6.95
C LEU A 160 -7.16 12.67 -7.94
N ARG A 161 -6.70 12.77 -9.19
CA ARG A 161 -6.93 11.73 -10.20
C ARG A 161 -6.31 10.39 -9.82
N TYR A 162 -5.11 10.41 -9.22
CA TYR A 162 -4.43 9.19 -8.78
C TYR A 162 -5.23 8.41 -7.73
N ILE A 163 -5.85 9.11 -6.76
CA ILE A 163 -6.65 8.51 -5.70
C ILE A 163 -8.11 8.30 -6.08
N GLY A 164 -8.53 8.79 -7.26
CA GLY A 164 -9.90 8.61 -7.76
C GLY A 164 -10.95 9.51 -7.07
N ILE A 165 -10.53 10.66 -6.54
CA ILE A 165 -11.42 11.66 -5.90
C ILE A 165 -11.99 12.64 -6.95
N GLU A 166 -11.23 12.96 -7.99
CA GLU A 166 -11.69 13.92 -9.03
C GLU A 166 -13.05 13.49 -9.61
N SER A 167 -13.24 12.17 -9.87
CA SER A 167 -14.50 11.65 -10.36
C SER A 167 -15.61 11.75 -9.31
N GLU A 168 -15.33 11.40 -8.04
CA GLU A 168 -16.29 11.51 -6.95
C GLU A 168 -16.77 12.95 -6.76
N GLN A 169 -15.86 13.92 -6.76
CA GLN A 169 -16.22 15.33 -6.60
C GLN A 169 -17.05 15.86 -7.76
N ILE A 170 -16.79 15.38 -8.98
CA ILE A 170 -17.61 15.73 -10.15
C ILE A 170 -19.01 15.13 -10.02
N ASP A 171 -19.12 13.87 -9.60
CA ASP A 171 -20.40 13.21 -9.38
C ASP A 171 -21.21 13.90 -8.27
N ASP A 172 -20.55 14.29 -7.16
CA ASP A 172 -21.18 15.04 -6.07
C ASP A 172 -21.78 16.37 -6.55
N VAL A 173 -21.07 17.11 -7.42
CA VAL A 173 -21.59 18.36 -8.01
C VAL A 173 -22.91 18.13 -8.77
N TYR A 174 -23.02 17.04 -9.54
CA TYR A 174 -24.26 16.71 -10.25
C TYR A 174 -25.39 16.29 -9.33
N ILE A 175 -25.07 15.68 -8.18
CA ILE A 175 -26.06 15.28 -7.18
C ILE A 175 -26.53 16.49 -6.37
N ASP A 176 -25.63 17.39 -6.01
CA ASP A 176 -25.92 18.55 -5.16
C ASP A 176 -26.71 19.65 -5.89
N VAL A 177 -26.58 19.76 -7.21
CA VAL A 177 -27.37 20.68 -8.04
C VAL A 177 -28.71 20.04 -8.42
N CYS A 178 -29.64 20.03 -7.48
CA CYS A 178 -31.01 19.56 -7.68
C CYS A 178 -31.93 20.79 -7.82
N LEU A 179 -32.18 21.25 -9.08
CA LEU A 179 -33.05 22.40 -9.40
C LEU A 179 -34.47 21.93 -9.73
#